data_232efc857a4ca18b59c0f338eafae9de
#
_entry.id   232efc857a4ca18b59c0f338eafae9de
#
_cell.length_a   1.000
_cell.length_b   1.000
_cell.length_c   1.000
_cell.angle_alpha   90.00
_cell.angle_beta   90.00
_cell.angle_gamma   90.00
#
_symmetry.space_group_name_H-M   'P 1'
#
loop_
_entity.id
_entity.type
_entity.pdbx_description
1 polymer ?
#
loop_
_entity_poly.entity_id
_entity_poly.type
_entity_poly.pdbx_seq_one_letter_code
_entity_poly.pdbx_strand_id
1 'polypeptide(L)'
;MIEVTEWDLKALFRSEEQLERFMSSLKRNARQFAKAYEGKLSEIKSQDFCAVIREYEEILEGIGRVMTYVFLGFAKDSTQGDVYAKYEMQTTQIHNLVLFFELEFCKLSQNQQKECIESSPQYAYFLQKLIEQDE
;
A
#
# COMPACT_ATOMS: atom_id res chain seq x y z
N MET A 1 -15.05 0.82 -21.06
CA MET A 1 -13.61 0.65 -21.13
C MET A 1 -12.94 2.01 -21.28
N ILE A 2 -11.99 2.31 -20.40
CA ILE A 2 -11.30 3.60 -20.45
C ILE A 2 -10.19 3.52 -21.49
N GLU A 3 -10.18 4.48 -22.40
CA GLU A 3 -9.14 4.55 -23.42
C GLU A 3 -7.84 5.07 -22.79
N VAL A 4 -6.74 4.34 -23.00
CA VAL A 4 -5.44 4.70 -22.45
C VAL A 4 -4.76 5.70 -23.39
N THR A 5 -4.46 6.89 -22.89
CA THR A 5 -3.76 7.92 -23.64
C THR A 5 -2.40 8.20 -23.00
N GLU A 6 -1.50 8.83 -23.77
CA GLU A 6 -0.21 9.26 -23.22
C GLU A 6 -0.39 10.28 -22.10
N TRP A 7 -1.46 11.08 -22.18
CA TRP A 7 -1.77 12.05 -21.14
C TRP A 7 -2.02 11.37 -19.81
N ASP A 8 -2.76 10.25 -19.80
CA ASP A 8 -3.05 9.51 -18.57
C ASP A 8 -1.79 8.95 -17.94
N LEU A 9 -0.85 8.47 -18.75
CA LEU A 9 0.43 7.96 -18.26
C LEU A 9 1.25 9.10 -17.65
N LYS A 10 1.28 10.27 -18.29
CA LYS A 10 2.03 11.42 -17.79
C LYS A 10 1.44 11.97 -16.50
N ALA A 11 0.13 11.79 -16.28
CA ALA A 11 -0.50 12.22 -15.03
C ALA A 11 0.01 11.39 -13.85
N LEU A 12 0.39 10.12 -14.08
CA LEU A 12 0.93 9.25 -13.05
C LEU A 12 2.42 9.52 -12.81
N PHE A 13 3.22 9.49 -13.88
CA PHE A 13 4.66 9.77 -13.81
C PHE A 13 5.08 10.39 -15.15
N ARG A 14 5.96 11.39 -15.08
CA ARG A 14 6.42 12.11 -16.28
C ARG A 14 7.51 11.38 -17.05
N SER A 15 8.27 10.52 -16.35
CA SER A 15 9.38 9.81 -16.94
C SER A 15 9.69 8.56 -16.14
N GLU A 16 10.47 7.65 -16.75
CA GLU A 16 10.94 6.45 -16.06
C GLU A 16 11.84 6.82 -14.88
N GLU A 17 12.64 7.89 -15.02
CA GLU A 17 13.47 8.38 -13.94
C GLU A 17 12.63 8.81 -12.74
N GLN A 18 11.53 9.51 -12.98
CA GLN A 18 10.61 9.90 -11.92
C GLN A 18 9.98 8.67 -11.25
N LEU A 19 9.62 7.67 -12.04
CA LEU A 19 9.10 6.41 -11.52
C LEU A 19 10.10 5.72 -10.61
N GLU A 20 11.36 5.66 -11.01
CA GLU A 20 12.40 5.02 -10.20
C GLU A 20 12.64 5.76 -8.89
N ARG A 21 12.62 7.08 -8.92
CA ARG A 21 12.75 7.89 -7.69
C ARG A 21 11.58 7.63 -6.75
N PHE A 22 10.39 7.56 -7.32
CA PHE A 22 9.19 7.26 -6.52
C PHE A 22 9.30 5.87 -5.90
N MET A 23 9.75 4.88 -6.66
CA MET A 23 9.95 3.53 -6.15
C MET A 23 10.94 3.50 -4.99
N SER A 24 12.04 4.23 -5.10
CA SER A 24 13.04 4.31 -4.03
C SER A 24 12.45 4.91 -2.77
N SER A 25 11.67 5.98 -2.91
CA SER A 25 10.98 6.61 -1.77
C SER A 25 9.96 5.68 -1.15
N LEU A 26 9.19 4.99 -1.98
CA LEU A 26 8.17 4.04 -1.53
C LEU A 26 8.80 2.91 -0.72
N LYS A 27 9.89 2.37 -1.22
CA LYS A 27 10.62 1.29 -0.54
C LYS A 27 11.17 1.76 0.80
N ARG A 28 11.72 2.96 0.84
CA ARG A 28 12.23 3.55 2.08
C ARG A 28 11.10 3.74 3.10
N ASN A 29 9.98 4.28 2.65
CA ASN A 29 8.82 4.51 3.52
C ASN A 29 8.28 3.19 4.07
N ALA A 30 8.24 2.14 3.24
CA ALA A 30 7.79 0.82 3.68
C ALA A 30 8.73 0.24 4.74
N ARG A 31 10.04 0.40 4.56
CA ARG A 31 11.04 -0.08 5.53
C ARG A 31 10.93 0.68 6.85
N GLN A 32 10.74 1.99 6.78
CA GLN A 32 10.57 2.82 7.98
C GLN A 32 9.30 2.45 8.72
N PHE A 33 8.21 2.20 7.99
CA PHE A 33 6.95 1.77 8.57
C PHE A 33 7.12 0.44 9.30
N ALA A 34 7.77 -0.53 8.66
CA ALA A 34 8.01 -1.83 9.27
C ALA A 34 8.89 -1.70 10.52
N LYS A 35 9.95 -0.90 10.44
CA LYS A 35 10.85 -0.70 11.59
C LYS A 35 10.13 -0.07 12.76
N ALA A 36 9.22 0.86 12.48
CA ALA A 36 8.51 1.58 13.54
C ALA A 36 7.43 0.73 14.22
N TYR A 37 6.74 -0.12 13.46
CA TYR A 37 5.50 -0.74 13.93
C TYR A 37 5.47 -2.26 13.94
N GLU A 38 6.37 -2.94 13.23
CA GLU A 38 6.33 -4.41 13.18
C GLU A 38 6.52 -5.01 14.57
N GLY A 39 5.59 -5.87 14.96
CA GLY A 39 5.61 -6.49 16.27
C GLY A 39 5.13 -5.60 17.40
N LYS A 40 4.71 -4.36 17.08
CA LYS A 40 4.37 -3.37 18.10
C LYS A 40 2.95 -2.85 17.97
N LEU A 41 2.15 -3.40 17.08
CA LEU A 41 0.82 -2.87 16.81
C LEU A 41 -0.07 -2.91 18.06
N SER A 42 0.06 -3.95 18.88
CA SER A 42 -0.71 -4.07 20.12
C SER A 42 -0.36 -3.02 21.16
N GLU A 43 0.81 -2.39 21.03
CA GLU A 43 1.28 -1.37 21.96
C GLU A 43 0.85 0.04 21.56
N ILE A 44 0.32 0.22 20.36
CA ILE A 44 -0.10 1.53 19.85
C ILE A 44 -1.44 1.90 20.47
N LYS A 45 -1.52 3.12 21.00
CA LYS A 45 -2.76 3.63 21.55
C LYS A 45 -3.79 3.83 20.46
N SER A 46 -5.06 3.55 20.76
CA SER A 46 -6.13 3.67 19.77
C SER A 46 -6.22 5.08 19.17
N GLN A 47 -5.90 6.10 19.94
CA GLN A 47 -5.93 7.49 19.47
C GLN A 47 -4.83 7.77 18.43
N ASP A 48 -3.75 6.99 18.44
CA ASP A 48 -2.64 7.13 17.50
C ASP A 48 -2.78 6.19 16.29
N PHE A 49 -3.72 5.27 16.35
CA PHE A 49 -3.88 4.23 15.34
C PHE A 49 -4.26 4.81 13.97
N CYS A 50 -5.03 5.90 13.97
CA CYS A 50 -5.45 6.54 12.71
C CYS A 50 -4.25 7.01 11.88
N ALA A 51 -3.21 7.55 12.55
CA ALA A 51 -2.00 7.97 11.85
C ALA A 51 -1.25 6.78 11.25
N VAL A 52 -1.21 5.66 11.97
CA VAL A 52 -0.54 4.44 11.51
C VAL A 52 -1.24 3.88 10.27
N ILE A 53 -2.56 3.80 10.31
CA ILE A 53 -3.32 3.26 9.18
C ILE A 53 -3.22 4.18 7.97
N ARG A 54 -3.11 5.50 8.18
CA ARG A 54 -2.92 6.44 7.09
C ARG A 54 -1.57 6.20 6.39
N GLU A 55 -0.51 5.99 7.14
CA GLU A 55 0.80 5.66 6.57
C GLU A 55 0.73 4.37 5.76
N TYR A 56 0.04 3.36 6.28
CA TYR A 56 -0.15 2.09 5.59
C TYR A 56 -0.89 2.30 4.26
N GLU A 57 -1.98 3.05 4.30
CA GLU A 57 -2.78 3.35 3.11
C GLU A 57 -1.98 4.11 2.06
N GLU A 58 -1.14 5.05 2.48
CA GLU A 58 -0.31 5.81 1.55
C GLU A 58 0.69 4.91 0.84
N ILE A 59 1.25 3.91 1.53
CA ILE A 59 2.15 2.95 0.92
C ILE A 59 1.40 2.11 -0.11
N LEU A 60 0.22 1.61 0.24
CA LEU A 60 -0.59 0.82 -0.69
C LEU A 60 -1.02 1.64 -1.91
N GLU A 61 -1.38 2.91 -1.70
CA GLU A 61 -1.72 3.80 -2.81
C GLU A 61 -0.53 4.00 -3.74
N GLY A 62 0.67 4.15 -3.16
CA GLY A 62 1.90 4.26 -3.95
C GLY A 62 2.16 3.04 -4.81
N ILE A 63 1.97 1.84 -4.24
CA ILE A 63 2.10 0.58 -4.97
C ILE A 63 1.10 0.57 -6.14
N GLY A 64 -0.16 0.96 -5.87
CA GLY A 64 -1.18 1.00 -6.89
C GLY A 64 -0.85 1.95 -8.03
N ARG A 65 -0.29 3.12 -7.73
CA ARG A 65 0.10 4.08 -8.75
C ARG A 65 1.19 3.52 -9.66
N VAL A 66 2.20 2.87 -9.08
CA VAL A 66 3.27 2.25 -9.86
C VAL A 66 2.71 1.16 -10.77
N MET A 67 1.89 0.27 -10.20
CA MET A 67 1.35 -0.84 -10.97
C MET A 67 0.39 -0.38 -12.07
N THR A 68 -0.40 0.67 -11.82
CA THR A 68 -1.26 1.25 -12.84
C THR A 68 -0.42 1.80 -13.99
N TYR A 69 0.64 2.53 -13.67
CA TYR A 69 1.51 3.11 -14.69
C TYR A 69 2.15 2.02 -15.57
N VAL A 70 2.73 0.98 -14.95
CA VAL A 70 3.42 -0.06 -15.73
C VAL A 70 2.44 -0.95 -16.48
N PHE A 71 1.24 -1.16 -15.91
CA PHE A 71 0.18 -1.90 -16.61
C PHE A 71 -0.28 -1.17 -17.86
N LEU A 72 -0.52 0.15 -17.76
CA LEU A 72 -0.94 0.95 -18.90
C LEU A 72 0.15 1.01 -19.97
N GLY A 73 1.41 1.09 -19.56
CA GLY A 73 2.53 1.03 -20.49
C GLY A 73 2.60 -0.30 -21.23
N PHE A 74 2.39 -1.41 -20.53
CA PHE A 74 2.36 -2.74 -21.13
C PHE A 74 1.15 -2.90 -22.07
N ALA A 75 -0.01 -2.38 -21.67
CA ALA A 75 -1.21 -2.45 -22.50
C ALA A 75 -1.03 -1.68 -23.80
N LYS A 76 -0.28 -0.57 -23.76
CA LYS A 76 0.00 0.24 -24.94
C LYS A 76 1.06 -0.42 -25.82
N ASP A 77 2.07 -1.08 -25.21
CA ASP A 77 3.18 -1.70 -25.90
C ASP A 77 3.50 -3.04 -25.21
N SER A 78 3.07 -4.13 -25.81
CA SER A 78 3.24 -5.46 -25.24
C SER A 78 4.70 -5.91 -25.14
N THR A 79 5.64 -5.18 -25.78
CA THR A 79 7.06 -5.47 -25.62
C THR A 79 7.59 -5.04 -24.26
N GLN A 80 6.78 -4.32 -23.47
CA GLN A 80 7.14 -3.85 -22.14
C GLN A 80 6.88 -4.89 -21.04
N GLY A 81 6.68 -6.15 -21.41
CA GLY A 81 6.43 -7.22 -20.45
C GLY A 81 7.52 -7.37 -19.39
N ASP A 82 8.78 -7.21 -19.79
CA ASP A 82 9.91 -7.31 -18.86
C ASP A 82 9.88 -6.17 -17.81
N VAL A 83 9.52 -4.97 -18.24
CA VAL A 83 9.38 -3.82 -17.36
C VAL A 83 8.24 -4.05 -16.37
N TYR A 84 7.11 -4.53 -16.88
CA TYR A 84 5.96 -4.85 -16.03
C TYR A 84 6.34 -5.87 -14.95
N ALA A 85 6.99 -6.96 -15.35
CA ALA A 85 7.38 -8.04 -14.43
C ALA A 85 8.37 -7.53 -13.37
N LYS A 86 9.30 -6.65 -13.76
CA LYS A 86 10.27 -6.08 -12.84
C LYS A 86 9.58 -5.28 -11.74
N TYR A 87 8.66 -4.39 -12.11
CA TYR A 87 7.97 -3.56 -11.14
C TYR A 87 6.96 -4.34 -10.33
N GLU A 88 6.33 -5.34 -10.92
CA GLU A 88 5.44 -6.23 -10.17
C GLU A 88 6.20 -6.93 -9.05
N MET A 89 7.40 -7.44 -9.34
CA MET A 89 8.23 -8.09 -8.33
C MET A 89 8.62 -7.10 -7.23
N GLN A 90 9.05 -5.89 -7.61
CA GLN A 90 9.47 -4.89 -6.64
C GLN A 90 8.33 -4.42 -5.75
N THR A 91 7.15 -4.20 -6.33
CA THR A 91 5.99 -3.79 -5.53
C THR A 91 5.50 -4.90 -4.62
N THR A 92 5.61 -6.16 -5.05
CA THR A 92 5.30 -7.29 -4.19
C THR A 92 6.23 -7.34 -2.99
N GLN A 93 7.51 -7.10 -3.19
CA GLN A 93 8.48 -7.05 -2.09
C GLN A 93 8.15 -5.93 -1.11
N ILE A 94 7.76 -4.77 -1.62
CA ILE A 94 7.36 -3.63 -0.78
C ILE A 94 6.11 -3.96 0.01
N HIS A 95 5.11 -4.56 -0.66
CA HIS A 95 3.87 -4.97 0.00
C HIS A 95 4.16 -5.96 1.14
N ASN A 96 5.06 -6.92 0.89
CA ASN A 96 5.42 -7.90 1.92
C ASN A 96 6.06 -7.25 3.15
N LEU A 97 6.78 -6.14 2.97
CA LEU A 97 7.38 -5.43 4.10
C LEU A 97 6.32 -4.87 5.06
N VAL A 98 5.15 -4.50 4.56
CA VAL A 98 4.11 -3.85 5.36
C VAL A 98 2.92 -4.76 5.66
N LEU A 99 2.94 -5.99 5.16
CA LEU A 99 1.84 -6.95 5.33
C LEU A 99 1.58 -7.28 6.80
N PHE A 100 2.60 -7.17 7.65
CA PHE A 100 2.46 -7.43 9.09
C PHE A 100 1.31 -6.62 9.70
N PHE A 101 1.02 -5.43 9.15
CA PHE A 101 -0.04 -4.56 9.68
C PHE A 101 -1.37 -5.31 9.72
N GLU A 102 -1.76 -5.94 8.61
CA GLU A 102 -3.04 -6.65 8.54
C GLU A 102 -3.01 -7.88 9.45
N LEU A 103 -1.92 -8.61 9.46
CA LEU A 103 -1.80 -9.82 10.27
C LEU A 103 -1.85 -9.50 11.77
N GLU A 104 -1.13 -8.46 12.20
CA GLU A 104 -1.11 -8.07 13.61
C GLU A 104 -2.44 -7.48 14.04
N PHE A 105 -3.10 -6.71 13.17
CA PHE A 105 -4.42 -6.17 13.49
C PHE A 105 -5.41 -7.30 13.77
N CYS A 106 -5.40 -8.35 12.96
CA CYS A 106 -6.29 -9.49 13.14
C CYS A 106 -6.01 -10.26 14.43
N LYS A 107 -4.78 -10.14 14.97
CA LYS A 107 -4.41 -10.80 16.23
C LYS A 107 -4.70 -9.95 17.47
N LEU A 108 -5.10 -8.71 17.31
CA LEU A 108 -5.47 -7.88 18.45
C LEU A 108 -6.74 -8.43 19.13
N SER A 109 -6.89 -8.10 20.42
CA SER A 109 -8.11 -8.45 21.13
C SER A 109 -9.31 -7.76 20.49
N GLN A 110 -10.51 -8.33 20.70
CA GLN A 110 -11.73 -7.73 20.16
C GLN A 110 -11.92 -6.29 20.65
N ASN A 111 -11.58 -6.03 21.91
CA ASN A 111 -11.69 -4.68 22.48
C ASN A 111 -10.73 -3.71 21.78
N GLN A 112 -9.49 -4.12 21.55
CA GLN A 112 -8.53 -3.29 20.85
C GLN A 112 -8.95 -3.01 19.40
N GLN A 113 -9.46 -4.04 18.71
CA GLN A 113 -9.97 -3.88 17.34
C GLN A 113 -11.11 -2.87 17.30
N LYS A 114 -12.03 -2.97 18.26
CA LYS A 114 -13.17 -2.07 18.36
C LYS A 114 -12.71 -0.64 18.61
N GLU A 115 -11.78 -0.45 19.53
CA GLU A 115 -11.24 0.88 19.82
C GLU A 115 -10.56 1.48 18.60
N CYS A 116 -9.82 0.68 17.83
CA CYS A 116 -9.16 1.15 16.61
C CYS A 116 -10.19 1.59 15.57
N ILE A 117 -11.26 0.83 15.40
CA ILE A 117 -12.32 1.15 14.45
C ILE A 117 -13.02 2.46 14.87
N GLU A 118 -13.31 2.61 16.16
CA GLU A 118 -13.98 3.81 16.66
C GLU A 118 -13.12 5.06 16.54
N SER A 119 -11.80 4.93 16.71
CA SER A 119 -10.89 6.07 16.61
C SER A 119 -10.52 6.41 15.16
N SER A 120 -10.86 5.55 14.21
CA SER A 120 -10.53 5.72 12.80
C SER A 120 -11.76 5.47 11.92
N PRO A 121 -12.83 6.29 12.08
CA PRO A 121 -14.10 6.03 11.39
C PRO A 121 -13.98 6.03 9.86
N GLN A 122 -13.05 6.81 9.30
CA GLN A 122 -12.85 6.84 7.86
C GLN A 122 -12.27 5.53 7.33
N TYR A 123 -11.70 4.69 8.19
CA TYR A 123 -11.14 3.39 7.80
C TYR A 123 -11.93 2.22 8.37
N ALA A 124 -13.11 2.49 8.96
CA ALA A 124 -13.90 1.46 9.62
C ALA A 124 -14.25 0.30 8.71
N TYR A 125 -14.63 0.60 7.47
CA TYR A 125 -14.99 -0.44 6.50
C TYR A 125 -13.80 -1.35 6.20
N PHE A 126 -12.63 -0.76 5.96
CA PHE A 126 -11.42 -1.51 5.67
C PHE A 126 -11.05 -2.44 6.83
N LEU A 127 -11.08 -1.92 8.06
CA LEU A 127 -10.73 -2.69 9.25
C LEU A 127 -11.71 -3.82 9.49
N GLN A 128 -13.01 -3.57 9.28
CA GLN A 128 -14.03 -4.61 9.41
C GLN A 128 -13.83 -5.73 8.40
N LYS A 129 -13.44 -5.38 7.18
CA LYS A 129 -13.16 -6.37 6.15
C LYS A 129 -11.97 -7.26 6.51
N LEU A 130 -10.95 -6.70 7.15
CA LEU A 130 -9.82 -7.50 7.62
C LEU A 130 -10.26 -8.55 8.63
N ILE A 131 -11.11 -8.16 9.58
CA ILE A 131 -11.63 -9.07 10.59
C ILE A 131 -12.45 -10.20 9.94
N GLU A 132 -13.32 -9.86 9.00
CA GLU A 132 -14.14 -10.83 8.30
C GLU A 132 -13.32 -11.83 7.50
N GLN A 133 -12.24 -11.37 6.86
CA GLN A 133 -11.38 -12.24 6.06
C GLN A 133 -10.60 -13.23 6.92
N ASP A 134 -10.29 -12.87 8.16
CA ASP A 134 -9.55 -13.72 9.09
C ASP A 134 -10.42 -14.84 9.68
N GLU A 135 -11.74 -14.69 9.61
CA GLU A 135 -12.67 -15.72 10.08
C GLU A 135 -12.80 -16.92 9.07
#